data_dd3ab3ae703cfeb5d5bce1e96315b82e
#
_entry.id   dd3ab3ae703cfeb5d5bce1e96315b82e
#
_cell.length_a   1.000
_cell.length_b   1.000
_cell.length_c   1.000
_cell.angle_alpha   90.00
_cell.angle_beta   90.00
_cell.angle_gamma   90.00
#
_symmetry.space_group_name_H-M   'P 1'
#
loop_
_entity.id
_entity.type
_entity.pdbx_description
1 polymer ?
#
loop_
_entity_poly.entity_id
_entity_poly.type
_entity_poly.pdbx_seq_one_letter_code
_entity_poly.pdbx_strand_id
1 'polypeptide(L)'
;MESKQTLIFRLYQVLSGYSDADHPLTQQKIIDILSDEYDLVVERKAIGRNVSYLKEMGFEIEGDKKGIYLASRPFENAELRLLIDSVLSSSHINATYSKQLIDKLILLGGKYFKAHVKHVYSVRDWNKTQNRDLFLNVDLVDEAIENEKQLVFDYNKMGADKKLHRTAHHKVSPYQMLLHNQHYYLMAYNEKQCDVAFYRMDK
;
A
#
# COMPACT_ATOMS: atom_id res chain seq x y z
N MET A 1 -15.72 27.36 8.63
CA MET A 1 -16.95 26.97 7.91
C MET A 1 -16.51 26.29 6.61
N GLU A 2 -16.48 24.95 6.58
CA GLU A 2 -16.13 24.23 5.35
C GLU A 2 -17.19 24.49 4.27
N SER A 3 -16.72 24.69 3.04
CA SER A 3 -17.54 25.03 1.88
C SER A 3 -18.48 23.87 1.53
N LYS A 4 -19.68 24.16 0.99
CA LYS A 4 -20.60 23.14 0.44
C LYS A 4 -19.93 22.23 -0.61
N GLN A 5 -18.81 22.65 -1.16
CA GLN A 5 -18.01 21.90 -2.14
C GLN A 5 -17.22 20.75 -1.49
N THR A 6 -16.94 20.81 -0.17
CA THR A 6 -16.25 19.73 0.54
C THR A 6 -17.20 18.60 0.93
N LEU A 7 -18.50 18.82 0.98
CA LEU A 7 -19.49 17.83 1.41
C LEU A 7 -19.47 16.55 0.56
N ILE A 8 -19.34 16.68 -0.76
CA ILE A 8 -19.33 15.49 -1.63
C ILE A 8 -18.12 14.59 -1.36
N PHE A 9 -16.96 15.21 -1.12
CA PHE A 9 -15.74 14.47 -0.79
C PHE A 9 -15.83 13.81 0.59
N ARG A 10 -16.36 14.53 1.61
CA ARG A 10 -16.58 13.96 2.95
C ARG A 10 -17.62 12.84 2.93
N LEU A 11 -18.68 12.99 2.15
CA LEU A 11 -19.68 11.93 1.97
C LEU A 11 -19.04 10.67 1.35
N TYR A 12 -18.20 10.84 0.33
CA TYR A 12 -17.44 9.72 -0.24
C TYR A 12 -16.54 9.05 0.82
N GLN A 13 -15.81 9.83 1.63
CA GLN A 13 -14.97 9.29 2.71
C GLN A 13 -15.80 8.52 3.75
N VAL A 14 -16.97 9.03 4.13
CA VAL A 14 -17.87 8.34 5.05
C VAL A 14 -18.38 7.03 4.45
N LEU A 15 -18.85 7.03 3.21
CA LEU A 15 -19.30 5.80 2.55
C LEU A 15 -18.17 4.79 2.39
N SER A 16 -17.00 5.23 1.93
CA SER A 16 -15.83 4.37 1.76
C SER A 16 -15.31 3.79 3.08
N GLY A 17 -15.33 4.60 4.15
CA GLY A 17 -14.76 4.20 5.44
C GLY A 17 -15.72 3.42 6.34
N TYR A 18 -17.02 3.68 6.27
CA TYR A 18 -18.03 3.25 7.27
C TYR A 18 -19.16 2.42 6.70
N SER A 19 -19.19 2.08 5.41
CA SER A 19 -20.25 1.26 4.84
C SER A 19 -19.70 0.05 4.08
N ASP A 20 -20.48 -1.00 4.00
CA ASP A 20 -20.36 -2.15 3.11
C ASP A 20 -21.74 -2.81 2.96
N ALA A 21 -21.83 -3.91 2.19
CA ALA A 21 -23.10 -4.59 1.94
C ALA A 21 -23.79 -5.10 3.24
N ASP A 22 -22.99 -5.47 4.26
CA ASP A 22 -23.51 -5.95 5.55
C ASP A 22 -23.80 -4.79 6.52
N HIS A 23 -23.23 -3.59 6.27
CA HIS A 23 -23.32 -2.41 7.13
C HIS A 23 -23.73 -1.17 6.32
N PRO A 24 -24.95 -1.15 5.71
CA PRO A 24 -25.43 0.04 5.02
C PRO A 24 -25.69 1.18 6.01
N LEU A 25 -25.44 2.41 5.58
CA LEU A 25 -25.64 3.61 6.40
C LEU A 25 -26.97 4.28 6.08
N THR A 26 -27.77 4.52 7.11
CA THR A 26 -28.95 5.39 6.99
C THR A 26 -28.51 6.84 6.79
N GLN A 27 -29.36 7.67 6.20
CA GLN A 27 -29.05 9.10 6.04
C GLN A 27 -28.77 9.78 7.38
N GLN A 28 -29.44 9.35 8.45
CA GLN A 28 -29.19 9.90 9.78
C GLN A 28 -27.78 9.54 10.28
N LYS A 29 -27.36 8.28 10.18
CA LYS A 29 -26.00 7.86 10.53
C LYS A 29 -24.92 8.61 9.74
N ILE A 30 -25.18 8.88 8.44
CA ILE A 30 -24.25 9.67 7.63
C ILE A 30 -24.11 11.09 8.18
N ILE A 31 -25.25 11.73 8.55
CA ILE A 31 -25.26 13.06 9.14
C ILE A 31 -24.49 13.08 10.48
N ASP A 32 -24.75 12.09 11.33
CA ASP A 32 -24.11 11.96 12.64
C ASP A 32 -22.58 11.83 12.47
N ILE A 33 -22.09 10.95 11.58
CA ILE A 33 -20.67 10.79 11.29
C ILE A 33 -20.06 12.08 10.71
N LEU A 34 -20.77 12.75 9.80
CA LEU A 34 -20.29 14.03 9.22
C LEU A 34 -20.18 15.12 10.29
N SER A 35 -21.09 15.15 11.25
CA SER A 35 -21.05 16.07 12.39
C SER A 35 -19.90 15.72 13.33
N ASP A 36 -19.78 14.45 13.74
CA ASP A 36 -18.85 14.04 14.79
C ASP A 36 -17.38 14.07 14.33
N GLU A 37 -17.11 13.70 13.05
CA GLU A 37 -15.73 13.59 12.58
C GLU A 37 -15.24 14.80 11.78
N TYR A 38 -16.16 15.56 11.17
CA TYR A 38 -15.80 16.66 10.26
C TYR A 38 -16.43 18.00 10.66
N ASP A 39 -17.15 18.05 11.78
CA ASP A 39 -17.85 19.26 12.25
C ASP A 39 -18.78 19.88 11.18
N LEU A 40 -19.43 19.00 10.38
CA LEU A 40 -20.30 19.37 9.27
C LEU A 40 -21.77 19.16 9.63
N VAL A 41 -22.52 20.24 9.75
CA VAL A 41 -23.99 20.19 9.91
C VAL A 41 -24.65 20.18 8.54
N VAL A 42 -25.34 19.08 8.21
CA VAL A 42 -25.87 18.83 6.86
C VAL A 42 -27.33 18.41 6.91
N GLU A 43 -28.13 18.93 5.97
CA GLU A 43 -29.51 18.55 5.80
C GLU A 43 -29.65 17.23 5.02
N ARG A 44 -30.67 16.41 5.33
CA ARG A 44 -30.99 15.15 4.61
C ARG A 44 -31.10 15.31 3.09
N LYS A 45 -31.73 16.42 2.63
CA LYS A 45 -31.86 16.71 1.19
C LYS A 45 -30.49 16.90 0.50
N ALA A 46 -29.51 17.45 1.22
CA ALA A 46 -28.16 17.63 0.70
C ALA A 46 -27.44 16.29 0.56
N ILE A 47 -27.63 15.34 1.50
CA ILE A 47 -27.08 13.99 1.39
C ILE A 47 -27.59 13.31 0.11
N GLY A 48 -28.94 13.27 -0.08
CA GLY A 48 -29.53 12.64 -1.27
C GLY A 48 -29.00 13.21 -2.57
N ARG A 49 -28.88 14.54 -2.66
CA ARG A 49 -28.35 15.22 -3.84
C ARG A 49 -26.88 14.89 -4.13
N ASN A 50 -26.04 14.85 -3.08
CA ASN A 50 -24.63 14.50 -3.24
C ASN A 50 -24.43 13.00 -3.55
N VAL A 51 -25.30 12.11 -3.05
CA VAL A 51 -25.31 10.70 -3.47
C VAL A 51 -25.62 10.58 -4.97
N SER A 52 -26.58 11.35 -5.49
CA SER A 52 -26.87 11.35 -6.93
C SER A 52 -25.65 11.83 -7.75
N TYR A 53 -24.98 12.89 -7.31
CA TYR A 53 -23.76 13.35 -7.98
C TYR A 53 -22.64 12.31 -7.96
N LEU A 54 -22.42 11.60 -6.84
CA LEU A 54 -21.43 10.52 -6.79
C LEU A 54 -21.78 9.40 -7.78
N LYS A 55 -23.08 9.03 -7.89
CA LYS A 55 -23.52 8.06 -8.91
C LYS A 55 -23.29 8.54 -10.34
N GLU A 56 -23.56 9.80 -10.63
CA GLU A 56 -23.27 10.42 -11.93
C GLU A 56 -21.78 10.45 -12.24
N MET A 57 -20.91 10.55 -11.23
CA MET A 57 -19.46 10.45 -11.36
C MET A 57 -18.95 9.01 -11.54
N GLY A 58 -19.85 8.00 -11.55
CA GLY A 58 -19.49 6.60 -11.76
C GLY A 58 -19.23 5.78 -10.51
N PHE A 59 -19.48 6.32 -9.30
CA PHE A 59 -19.39 5.53 -8.08
C PHE A 59 -20.64 4.64 -7.93
N GLU A 60 -20.42 3.35 -7.73
CA GLU A 60 -21.51 2.41 -7.48
C GLU A 60 -21.94 2.50 -6.02
N ILE A 61 -23.02 3.23 -5.78
CA ILE A 61 -23.66 3.33 -4.46
C ILE A 61 -24.95 2.55 -4.52
N GLU A 62 -25.00 1.47 -3.77
CA GLU A 62 -26.17 0.62 -3.65
C GLU A 62 -26.91 0.86 -2.31
N GLY A 63 -28.10 0.31 -2.21
CA GLY A 63 -28.87 0.32 -0.99
C GLY A 63 -30.37 0.46 -1.21
N ASP A 64 -31.07 0.37 -0.11
CA ASP A 64 -32.51 0.42 -0.04
C ASP A 64 -32.99 1.40 1.07
N LYS A 65 -34.24 1.19 1.54
CA LYS A 65 -34.80 1.97 2.65
C LYS A 65 -34.07 1.79 3.99
N LYS A 66 -33.23 0.73 4.13
CA LYS A 66 -32.44 0.45 5.34
C LYS A 66 -31.14 1.22 5.38
N GLY A 67 -30.66 1.66 4.23
CA GLY A 67 -29.44 2.44 4.12
C GLY A 67 -28.77 2.28 2.78
N ILE A 68 -27.67 3.01 2.59
CA ILE A 68 -26.83 2.99 1.39
C ILE A 68 -25.40 2.61 1.74
N TYR A 69 -24.69 2.05 0.77
CA TYR A 69 -23.26 1.70 0.90
C TYR A 69 -22.54 1.86 -0.43
N LEU A 70 -21.23 2.04 -0.38
CA LEU A 70 -20.37 2.07 -1.54
C LEU A 70 -20.07 0.62 -1.96
N ALA A 71 -20.61 0.20 -3.11
CA ALA A 71 -20.44 -1.15 -3.64
C ALA A 71 -19.10 -1.33 -4.34
N SER A 72 -18.69 -0.37 -5.19
CA SER A 72 -17.40 -0.43 -5.87
C SER A 72 -16.28 0.12 -5.01
N ARG A 73 -15.25 -0.71 -4.81
CA ARG A 73 -14.01 -0.34 -4.12
C ARG A 73 -12.82 -0.63 -5.02
N PRO A 74 -11.69 0.08 -4.86
CA PRO A 74 -10.46 -0.23 -5.62
C PRO A 74 -9.99 -1.67 -5.43
N PHE A 75 -10.26 -2.26 -4.26
CA PHE A 75 -9.95 -3.63 -3.93
C PHE A 75 -11.09 -4.25 -3.13
N GLU A 76 -11.39 -5.51 -3.41
CA GLU A 76 -12.25 -6.31 -2.57
C GLU A 76 -11.53 -6.80 -1.30
N ASN A 77 -12.31 -7.18 -0.29
CA ASN A 77 -11.75 -7.64 0.99
C ASN A 77 -10.80 -8.84 0.85
N ALA A 78 -11.10 -9.76 -0.08
CA ALA A 78 -10.25 -10.93 -0.37
C ALA A 78 -8.93 -10.53 -1.01
N GLU A 79 -8.96 -9.54 -1.91
CA GLU A 79 -7.77 -9.01 -2.58
C GLU A 79 -6.86 -8.26 -1.60
N LEU A 80 -7.45 -7.39 -0.76
CA LEU A 80 -6.69 -6.72 0.30
C LEU A 80 -6.04 -7.71 1.26
N ARG A 81 -6.74 -8.79 1.59
CA ARG A 81 -6.19 -9.85 2.44
C ARG A 81 -4.99 -10.53 1.77
N LEU A 82 -5.11 -10.88 0.48
CA LEU A 82 -4.01 -11.47 -0.27
C LEU A 82 -2.78 -10.55 -0.30
N LEU A 83 -2.99 -9.24 -0.50
CA LEU A 83 -1.91 -8.25 -0.46
C LEU A 83 -1.26 -8.17 0.92
N ILE A 84 -2.05 -8.16 1.99
CA ILE A 84 -1.55 -8.14 3.37
C ILE A 84 -0.76 -9.42 3.68
N ASP A 85 -1.28 -10.60 3.33
CA ASP A 85 -0.61 -11.87 3.54
C ASP A 85 0.72 -11.93 2.75
N SER A 86 0.75 -11.36 1.55
CA SER A 86 1.97 -11.23 0.74
C SER A 86 3.01 -10.33 1.40
N VAL A 87 2.61 -9.20 1.98
CA VAL A 87 3.50 -8.30 2.73
C VAL A 87 4.01 -8.98 4.00
N LEU A 88 3.14 -9.73 4.72
CA LEU A 88 3.52 -10.45 5.93
C LEU A 88 4.54 -11.56 5.65
N SER A 89 4.36 -12.31 4.58
CA SER A 89 5.23 -13.42 4.19
C SER A 89 6.54 -12.96 3.54
N SER A 90 6.61 -11.70 3.12
CA SER A 90 7.78 -11.16 2.43
C SER A 90 9.00 -11.09 3.33
N SER A 91 10.11 -11.70 2.91
CA SER A 91 11.39 -11.67 3.61
C SER A 91 12.24 -10.42 3.29
N HIS A 92 11.96 -9.76 2.17
CA HIS A 92 12.70 -8.57 1.72
C HIS A 92 12.16 -7.24 2.26
N ILE A 93 11.02 -7.27 2.95
CA ILE A 93 10.44 -6.10 3.61
C ILE A 93 10.73 -6.20 5.11
N ASN A 94 11.38 -5.18 5.68
CA ASN A 94 11.63 -5.17 7.12
C ASN A 94 10.32 -5.05 7.93
N ALA A 95 10.34 -5.50 9.19
CA ALA A 95 9.14 -5.58 10.04
C ALA A 95 8.43 -4.23 10.22
N THR A 96 9.19 -3.15 10.40
CA THR A 96 8.63 -1.80 10.59
C THR A 96 7.89 -1.34 9.34
N TYR A 97 8.49 -1.51 8.17
CA TYR A 97 7.89 -1.11 6.90
C TYR A 97 6.70 -2.01 6.54
N SER A 98 6.79 -3.33 6.82
CA SER A 98 5.65 -4.24 6.66
C SER A 98 4.43 -3.76 7.45
N LYS A 99 4.63 -3.36 8.71
CA LYS A 99 3.55 -2.83 9.54
C LYS A 99 2.94 -1.56 8.93
N GLN A 100 3.78 -0.60 8.54
CA GLN A 100 3.30 0.65 7.91
C GLN A 100 2.51 0.40 6.62
N LEU A 101 2.97 -0.54 5.78
CA LEU A 101 2.29 -0.88 4.54
C LEU A 101 0.97 -1.59 4.80
N ILE A 102 0.92 -2.51 5.77
CA ILE A 102 -0.32 -3.18 6.20
C ILE A 102 -1.32 -2.17 6.74
N ASP A 103 -0.89 -1.21 7.58
CA ASP A 103 -1.77 -0.16 8.10
C ASP A 103 -2.40 0.66 6.95
N LYS A 104 -1.62 0.97 5.89
CA LYS A 104 -2.15 1.64 4.69
C LYS A 104 -3.15 0.78 3.93
N LEU A 105 -2.87 -0.52 3.75
CA LEU A 105 -3.78 -1.44 3.07
C LEU A 105 -5.10 -1.61 3.85
N ILE A 106 -5.03 -1.68 5.18
CA ILE A 106 -6.22 -1.76 6.04
C ILE A 106 -7.14 -0.55 5.85
N LEU A 107 -6.57 0.66 5.67
CA LEU A 107 -7.36 1.87 5.44
C LEU A 107 -8.19 1.80 4.14
N LEU A 108 -7.73 1.08 3.12
CA LEU A 108 -8.47 0.89 1.87
C LEU A 108 -9.70 -0.01 2.04
N GLY A 109 -9.70 -0.90 3.02
CA GLY A 109 -10.82 -1.81 3.29
C GLY A 109 -11.94 -1.21 4.15
N GLY A 110 -11.71 -0.03 4.76
CA GLY A 110 -12.67 0.61 5.65
C GLY A 110 -12.71 -0.01 7.06
N LYS A 111 -13.66 0.50 7.86
CA LYS A 111 -13.76 0.23 9.30
C LYS A 111 -13.97 -1.26 9.63
N TYR A 112 -14.78 -1.94 8.85
CA TYR A 112 -15.15 -3.32 9.12
C TYR A 112 -14.11 -4.33 8.67
N PHE A 113 -13.28 -3.99 7.69
CA PHE A 113 -12.17 -4.81 7.24
C PHE A 113 -11.16 -5.10 8.35
N LYS A 114 -10.91 -4.17 9.27
CA LYS A 114 -10.01 -4.37 10.43
C LYS A 114 -10.36 -5.57 11.29
N ALA A 115 -11.64 -5.92 11.39
CA ALA A 115 -12.08 -7.07 12.17
C ALA A 115 -11.60 -8.40 11.60
N HIS A 116 -11.48 -8.50 10.28
CA HIS A 116 -11.03 -9.72 9.60
C HIS A 116 -9.50 -9.91 9.66
N VAL A 117 -8.74 -8.82 9.82
CA VAL A 117 -7.27 -8.87 9.89
C VAL A 117 -6.75 -9.26 11.28
N LYS A 118 -7.56 -9.13 12.33
CA LYS A 118 -7.17 -9.48 13.71
C LYS A 118 -6.74 -10.94 13.91
N HIS A 119 -7.11 -11.82 12.99
CA HIS A 119 -6.78 -13.23 13.05
C HIS A 119 -5.54 -13.62 12.23
N VAL A 120 -4.93 -12.67 11.54
CA VAL A 120 -3.70 -12.90 10.77
C VAL A 120 -2.51 -12.56 11.66
N TYR A 121 -1.88 -13.61 12.20
CA TYR A 121 -0.64 -13.48 12.94
C TYR A 121 0.53 -13.77 12.01
N SER A 122 1.45 -12.82 11.89
CA SER A 122 2.77 -13.10 11.33
C SER A 122 3.43 -14.19 12.19
N VAL A 123 3.72 -15.33 11.60
CA VAL A 123 4.65 -16.28 12.21
C VAL A 123 6.00 -15.58 12.18
N ARG A 124 6.30 -14.87 13.27
CA ARG A 124 7.56 -14.20 13.63
C ARG A 124 8.43 -13.73 12.46
N ASP A 125 9.07 -12.62 12.61
CA ASP A 125 10.06 -11.96 11.75
C ASP A 125 11.26 -12.83 11.32
N TRP A 126 11.01 -14.10 10.99
CA TRP A 126 12.02 -15.03 10.55
C TRP A 126 12.52 -14.62 9.17
N ASN A 127 13.77 -14.22 9.14
CA ASN A 127 14.53 -13.88 7.95
C ASN A 127 14.11 -12.58 7.22
N LYS A 128 13.38 -11.65 7.85
CA LYS A 128 13.16 -10.33 7.25
C LYS A 128 14.49 -9.58 7.17
N THR A 129 14.70 -8.92 6.05
CA THR A 129 15.87 -8.04 5.89
C THR A 129 15.86 -6.92 6.92
N GLN A 130 17.03 -6.50 7.37
CA GLN A 130 17.19 -5.29 8.17
C GLN A 130 17.47 -4.06 7.32
N ASN A 131 17.61 -4.23 6.01
CA ASN A 131 17.83 -3.14 5.09
C ASN A 131 16.56 -2.26 5.01
N ARG A 132 16.70 -1.00 5.44
CA ARG A 132 15.63 -0.01 5.42
C ARG A 132 15.51 0.71 4.09
N ASP A 133 16.56 0.66 3.30
CA ASP A 133 16.72 1.45 2.08
C ASP A 133 16.39 0.65 0.81
N LEU A 134 15.90 -0.59 0.95
CA LEU A 134 15.64 -1.46 -0.19
C LEU A 134 14.75 -0.80 -1.25
N PHE A 135 13.65 -0.16 -0.83
CA PHE A 135 12.74 0.48 -1.78
C PHE A 135 13.37 1.70 -2.44
N LEU A 136 14.16 2.49 -1.69
CA LEU A 136 14.96 3.57 -2.27
C LEU A 136 15.95 3.02 -3.30
N ASN A 137 16.61 1.89 -3.00
CA ASN A 137 17.52 1.23 -3.93
C ASN A 137 16.78 0.75 -5.19
N VAL A 138 15.57 0.22 -5.05
CA VAL A 138 14.72 -0.19 -6.20
C VAL A 138 14.43 1.03 -7.08
N ASP A 139 13.96 2.13 -6.50
CA ASP A 139 13.63 3.35 -7.24
C ASP A 139 14.87 3.94 -7.96
N LEU A 140 16.04 3.96 -7.28
CA LEU A 140 17.28 4.45 -7.87
C LEU A 140 17.78 3.57 -9.03
N VAL A 141 17.62 2.26 -8.91
CA VAL A 141 17.99 1.32 -9.98
C VAL A 141 17.07 1.47 -11.17
N ASP A 142 15.77 1.62 -10.93
CA ASP A 142 14.77 1.81 -11.98
C ASP A 142 15.04 3.10 -12.76
N GLU A 143 15.27 4.21 -12.05
CA GLU A 143 15.67 5.49 -12.66
C GLU A 143 16.97 5.37 -13.49
N ALA A 144 17.95 4.60 -12.99
CA ALA A 144 19.21 4.42 -13.70
C ALA A 144 19.06 3.60 -14.98
N ILE A 145 18.18 2.58 -14.97
CA ILE A 145 17.85 1.78 -16.15
C ILE A 145 17.15 2.66 -17.20
N GLU A 146 16.10 3.40 -16.78
CA GLU A 146 15.32 4.27 -17.68
C GLU A 146 16.18 5.37 -18.33
N ASN A 147 17.12 5.92 -17.59
CA ASN A 147 17.98 7.00 -18.07
C ASN A 147 19.33 6.52 -18.63
N GLU A 148 19.52 5.22 -18.82
CA GLU A 148 20.76 4.60 -19.33
C GLU A 148 22.02 5.03 -18.55
N LYS A 149 21.89 5.24 -17.23
CA LYS A 149 22.97 5.68 -16.35
C LYS A 149 23.66 4.50 -15.68
N GLN A 150 24.94 4.66 -15.41
CA GLN A 150 25.71 3.72 -14.59
C GLN A 150 25.40 3.90 -13.12
N LEU A 151 25.40 2.78 -12.38
CA LEU A 151 25.27 2.75 -10.93
C LEU A 151 26.63 2.53 -10.26
N VAL A 152 26.81 3.23 -9.15
CA VAL A 152 27.97 3.05 -8.26
C VAL A 152 27.44 2.71 -6.87
N PHE A 153 27.87 1.59 -6.30
CA PHE A 153 27.39 1.15 -4.99
C PHE A 153 28.44 0.31 -4.24
N ASP A 154 28.29 0.27 -2.94
CA ASP A 154 29.01 -0.63 -2.07
C ASP A 154 28.21 -1.92 -1.86
N TYR A 155 28.81 -3.05 -2.11
CA TYR A 155 28.19 -4.34 -1.94
C TYR A 155 28.65 -5.02 -0.67
N ASN A 156 27.70 -5.53 0.12
CA ASN A 156 27.99 -6.18 1.39
C ASN A 156 27.75 -7.68 1.31
N LYS A 157 28.59 -8.46 1.96
CA LYS A 157 28.39 -9.90 2.14
C LYS A 157 28.18 -10.24 3.60
N MET A 158 27.38 -11.27 3.85
CA MET A 158 27.19 -11.82 5.19
C MET A 158 28.47 -12.57 5.61
N GLY A 159 29.08 -12.13 6.71
CA GLY A 159 30.21 -12.84 7.31
C GLY A 159 29.76 -14.05 8.16
N ALA A 160 30.72 -14.81 8.65
CA ALA A 160 30.50 -15.92 9.58
C ALA A 160 29.88 -15.46 10.91
N ASP A 161 30.09 -14.22 11.28
CA ASP A 161 29.50 -13.54 12.44
C ASP A 161 28.03 -13.09 12.24
N LYS A 162 27.42 -13.45 11.11
CA LYS A 162 26.08 -13.05 10.67
C LYS A 162 25.88 -11.53 10.53
N LYS A 163 26.96 -10.77 10.39
CA LYS A 163 26.90 -9.33 10.09
C LYS A 163 27.25 -9.07 8.63
N LEU A 164 26.75 -7.95 8.11
CA LEU A 164 27.09 -7.48 6.77
C LEU A 164 28.45 -6.78 6.82
N HIS A 165 29.37 -7.23 5.97
CA HIS A 165 30.68 -6.63 5.79
C HIS A 165 30.79 -6.09 4.36
N ARG A 166 31.22 -4.85 4.22
CA ARG A 166 31.54 -4.27 2.92
C ARG A 166 32.64 -5.09 2.24
N THR A 167 32.36 -5.60 1.05
CA THR A 167 33.31 -6.44 0.32
C THR A 167 33.89 -5.76 -0.90
N ALA A 168 33.11 -4.96 -1.62
CA ALA A 168 33.56 -4.37 -2.85
C ALA A 168 32.76 -3.12 -3.21
N HIS A 169 33.44 -2.21 -3.89
CA HIS A 169 32.85 -1.07 -4.57
C HIS A 169 32.68 -1.42 -6.05
N HIS A 170 31.44 -1.34 -6.53
CA HIS A 170 31.07 -1.71 -7.89
C HIS A 170 30.64 -0.47 -8.68
N LYS A 171 31.07 -0.40 -9.94
CA LYS A 171 30.52 0.47 -10.96
C LYS A 171 30.02 -0.43 -12.08
N VAL A 172 28.73 -0.32 -12.40
CA VAL A 172 28.05 -1.23 -13.30
C VAL A 172 27.07 -0.50 -14.22
N SER A 173 26.80 -1.08 -15.37
CA SER A 173 25.71 -0.66 -16.26
C SER A 173 24.49 -1.54 -15.99
N PRO A 174 23.41 -1.01 -15.40
CA PRO A 174 22.23 -1.78 -15.06
C PRO A 174 21.44 -2.15 -16.32
N TYR A 175 20.89 -3.37 -16.35
CA TYR A 175 20.04 -3.83 -17.44
C TYR A 175 18.62 -4.06 -17.00
N GLN A 176 18.44 -4.80 -15.89
CA GLN A 176 17.11 -5.23 -15.44
C GLN A 176 17.12 -5.58 -13.97
N MET A 177 15.96 -5.37 -13.31
CA MET A 177 15.67 -5.94 -12.00
C MET A 177 14.93 -7.27 -12.14
N LEU A 178 15.29 -8.23 -11.31
CA LEU A 178 14.67 -9.56 -11.25
C LEU A 178 14.18 -9.83 -9.83
N LEU A 179 12.97 -10.35 -9.72
CA LEU A 179 12.44 -10.84 -8.45
C LEU A 179 12.53 -12.38 -8.45
N HIS A 180 13.37 -12.93 -7.58
CA HIS A 180 13.54 -14.37 -7.43
C HIS A 180 13.63 -14.77 -5.95
N ASN A 181 12.85 -15.79 -5.55
CA ASN A 181 12.78 -16.26 -4.16
C ASN A 181 12.60 -15.14 -3.15
N GLN A 182 11.67 -14.23 -3.41
CA GLN A 182 11.37 -13.06 -2.57
C GLN A 182 12.54 -12.08 -2.39
N HIS A 183 13.53 -12.07 -3.26
CA HIS A 183 14.62 -11.10 -3.26
C HIS A 183 14.73 -10.40 -4.60
N TYR A 184 14.99 -9.09 -4.55
CA TYR A 184 15.32 -8.31 -5.73
C TYR A 184 16.80 -8.49 -6.08
N TYR A 185 17.06 -8.72 -7.35
CA TYR A 185 18.38 -8.81 -7.94
C TYR A 185 18.51 -7.77 -9.05
N LEU A 186 19.63 -7.06 -9.05
CA LEU A 186 20.04 -6.25 -10.18
C LEU A 186 20.88 -7.12 -11.11
N MET A 187 20.47 -7.25 -12.37
CA MET A 187 21.29 -7.77 -13.46
C MET A 187 22.02 -6.60 -14.12
N ALA A 188 23.33 -6.59 -14.09
CA ALA A 188 24.13 -5.48 -14.61
C ALA A 188 25.45 -5.97 -15.19
N TYR A 189 25.96 -5.23 -16.20
CA TYR A 189 27.29 -5.46 -16.74
C TYR A 189 28.34 -4.80 -15.84
N ASN A 190 29.32 -5.58 -15.42
CA ASN A 190 30.44 -5.12 -14.61
C ASN A 190 31.69 -4.96 -15.48
N GLU A 191 32.11 -3.72 -15.73
CA GLU A 191 33.26 -3.41 -16.59
C GLU A 191 34.58 -4.03 -16.11
N LYS A 192 34.76 -4.15 -14.78
CA LYS A 192 36.00 -4.75 -14.22
C LYS A 192 36.09 -6.26 -14.46
N GLN A 193 34.95 -6.93 -14.53
CA GLN A 193 34.88 -8.36 -14.73
C GLN A 193 34.61 -8.73 -16.20
N CYS A 194 34.28 -7.72 -17.03
CA CYS A 194 33.87 -7.89 -18.43
C CYS A 194 32.74 -8.92 -18.58
N ASP A 195 31.82 -8.98 -17.63
CA ASP A 195 30.74 -9.97 -17.59
C ASP A 195 29.47 -9.39 -16.95
N VAL A 196 28.34 -10.08 -17.17
CA VAL A 196 27.06 -9.79 -16.54
C VAL A 196 27.00 -10.45 -15.16
N ALA A 197 26.72 -9.65 -14.15
CA ALA A 197 26.65 -10.10 -12.77
C ALA A 197 25.27 -9.82 -12.16
N PHE A 198 24.92 -10.61 -11.13
CA PHE A 198 23.68 -10.46 -10.38
C PHE A 198 23.99 -10.01 -8.95
N TYR A 199 23.39 -8.91 -8.56
CA TYR A 199 23.57 -8.31 -7.24
C TYR A 199 22.26 -8.31 -6.46
N ARG A 200 22.23 -8.95 -5.29
CA ARG A 200 21.05 -8.84 -4.40
C ARG A 200 20.95 -7.43 -3.85
N MET A 201 19.81 -6.80 -4.03
CA MET A 201 19.62 -5.38 -3.70
C MET A 201 19.45 -5.10 -2.21
N ASP A 202 19.30 -6.12 -1.38
CA ASP A 202 19.23 -6.01 0.09
C ASP A 202 20.61 -6.12 0.77
N LYS A 203 21.67 -6.27 0.00
CA LYS A 203 23.06 -6.42 0.45
C LYS A 203 23.87 -5.16 0.19
#